data_a7f2c9190cae72f6c261d14896b9ee0b
#
_entry.id   a7f2c9190cae72f6c261d14896b9ee0b
#
_cell.length_a   1.000
_cell.length_b   1.000
_cell.length_c   1.000
_cell.angle_alpha   90.00
_cell.angle_beta   90.00
_cell.angle_gamma   90.00
#
_symmetry.space_group_name_H-M   'P 1'
#
loop_
_entity.id
_entity.type
_entity.pdbx_description
1 polymer ?
#
loop_
_entity_poly.entity_id
_entity_poly.type
_entity_poly.pdbx_seq_one_letter_code
_entity_poly.pdbx_strand_id
1 'polypeptide(L)'
;MGIDRYFNYKKSQIENLLKIEFQKKFRSNAKISIRKRKKFIDEMTKKVAKRFGKDVLFLVDFSKKNLCAVISPVKSESTDKGKLAQSFSLPQVFYTTHCVNRFSERMKINDNCIIQLDAFLNEAILSFGENEGYLTCSDGVFAYELERERLVIKTYLNFELLNDYQIKQFYGPGMISMLPLEYTADHISGSDFIIENE
;
A
#
# COMPACT_ATOMS: atom_id res chain seq x y z
N MET A 1 24.07 17.66 -5.22
CA MET A 1 23.26 18.66 -5.98
C MET A 1 22.62 18.16 -7.28
N GLY A 2 22.96 16.98 -7.83
CA GLY A 2 22.40 16.49 -9.11
C GLY A 2 21.05 15.78 -9.03
N ILE A 3 20.76 15.07 -7.94
CA ILE A 3 19.58 14.19 -7.80
C ILE A 3 18.28 15.00 -7.73
N ASP A 4 18.27 16.12 -7.01
CA ASP A 4 17.07 16.96 -6.87
C ASP A 4 16.62 17.64 -8.17
N ARG A 5 17.56 18.07 -9.01
CA ARG A 5 17.24 18.70 -10.29
C ARG A 5 16.64 17.71 -11.29
N TYR A 6 17.19 16.50 -11.35
CA TYR A 6 16.66 15.43 -12.20
C TYR A 6 15.26 15.00 -11.78
N PHE A 7 15.04 14.86 -10.46
CA PHE A 7 13.71 14.53 -9.96
C PHE A 7 12.69 15.64 -10.22
N ASN A 8 13.04 16.91 -10.02
CA ASN A 8 12.15 18.04 -10.28
C ASN A 8 11.74 18.13 -11.76
N TYR A 9 12.67 17.85 -12.68
CA TYR A 9 12.35 17.75 -14.09
C TYR A 9 11.39 16.61 -14.39
N LYS A 10 11.66 15.43 -13.87
CA LYS A 10 10.81 14.24 -13.98
C LYS A 10 9.40 14.51 -13.41
N LYS A 11 9.33 15.13 -12.24
CA LYS A 11 8.09 15.55 -11.59
C LYS A 11 7.22 16.43 -12.49
N SER A 12 7.80 17.49 -13.06
CA SER A 12 7.09 18.39 -13.98
C SER A 12 6.52 17.67 -15.21
N GLN A 13 7.27 16.74 -15.78
CA GLN A 13 6.79 15.93 -16.92
C GLN A 13 5.65 14.98 -16.53
N ILE A 14 5.71 14.38 -15.33
CA ILE A 14 4.64 13.52 -14.82
C ILE A 14 3.38 14.34 -14.54
N GLU A 15 3.51 15.51 -13.91
CA GLU A 15 2.39 16.43 -13.69
C GLU A 15 1.70 16.80 -15.01
N ASN A 16 2.46 17.14 -16.04
CA ASN A 16 1.92 17.46 -17.37
C ASN A 16 1.22 16.26 -18.00
N LEU A 17 1.81 15.05 -17.91
CA LEU A 17 1.18 13.83 -18.38
C LEU A 17 -0.18 13.60 -17.68
N LEU A 18 -0.20 13.67 -16.36
CA LEU A 18 -1.42 13.48 -15.56
C LEU A 18 -2.49 14.53 -15.91
N LYS A 19 -2.11 15.80 -16.07
CA LYS A 19 -3.03 16.89 -16.47
C LYS A 19 -3.67 16.63 -17.84
N ILE A 20 -2.86 16.30 -18.83
CA ILE A 20 -3.32 16.02 -20.21
C ILE A 20 -4.29 14.83 -20.22
N GLU A 21 -3.93 13.73 -19.57
CA GLU A 21 -4.75 12.53 -19.54
C GLU A 21 -6.03 12.73 -18.72
N PHE A 22 -5.97 13.52 -17.65
CA PHE A 22 -7.13 13.88 -16.84
C PHE A 22 -8.13 14.72 -17.66
N GLN A 23 -7.66 15.75 -18.37
CA GLN A 23 -8.49 16.59 -19.21
C GLN A 23 -9.13 15.82 -20.37
N LYS A 24 -8.40 14.87 -20.97
CA LYS A 24 -8.95 13.98 -22.02
C LYS A 24 -10.08 13.10 -21.49
N LYS A 25 -9.98 12.63 -20.25
CA LYS A 25 -10.87 11.60 -19.71
C LYS A 25 -12.05 12.17 -18.93
N PHE A 26 -11.87 13.34 -18.30
CA PHE A 26 -12.86 13.95 -17.44
C PHE A 26 -13.17 15.38 -17.86
N ARG A 27 -14.44 15.68 -18.03
CA ARG A 27 -14.90 17.06 -18.23
C ARG A 27 -14.94 17.77 -16.87
N SER A 28 -14.56 19.05 -16.84
CA SER A 28 -14.28 19.87 -15.64
C SER A 28 -15.39 19.95 -14.57
N ASN A 29 -16.62 19.54 -14.86
CA ASN A 29 -17.77 19.68 -13.94
C ASN A 29 -18.47 18.36 -13.61
N ALA A 30 -17.94 17.20 -14.02
CA ALA A 30 -18.58 15.92 -13.79
C ALA A 30 -18.15 15.29 -12.45
N LYS A 31 -19.12 14.82 -11.68
CA LYS A 31 -18.86 13.97 -10.50
C LYS A 31 -18.19 12.67 -10.98
N ILE A 32 -16.94 12.43 -10.59
CA ILE A 32 -16.19 11.26 -11.01
C ILE A 32 -16.47 10.10 -10.04
N SER A 33 -17.07 9.01 -10.54
CA SER A 33 -17.36 7.83 -9.71
C SER A 33 -16.07 7.13 -9.25
N ILE A 34 -16.12 6.44 -8.11
CA ILE A 34 -14.98 5.70 -7.51
C ILE A 34 -14.36 4.74 -8.53
N ARG A 35 -15.19 3.99 -9.28
CA ARG A 35 -14.72 3.07 -10.33
C ARG A 35 -13.90 3.78 -11.41
N LYS A 36 -14.35 4.97 -11.86
CA LYS A 36 -13.62 5.76 -12.86
C LYS A 36 -12.30 6.32 -12.30
N ARG A 37 -12.29 6.73 -11.02
CA ARG A 37 -11.06 7.17 -10.33
C ARG A 37 -10.04 6.04 -10.26
N LYS A 38 -10.44 4.85 -9.77
CA LYS A 38 -9.59 3.67 -9.70
C LYS A 38 -9.00 3.32 -11.07
N LYS A 39 -9.85 3.20 -12.10
CA LYS A 39 -9.40 2.91 -13.48
C LYS A 39 -8.39 3.95 -14.00
N PHE A 40 -8.60 5.24 -13.70
CA PHE A 40 -7.66 6.29 -14.09
C PHE A 40 -6.32 6.13 -13.40
N ILE A 41 -6.31 5.91 -12.08
CA ILE A 41 -5.07 5.70 -11.32
C ILE A 41 -4.31 4.48 -11.86
N ASP A 42 -4.97 3.34 -12.06
CA ASP A 42 -4.36 2.12 -12.59
C ASP A 42 -3.69 2.34 -13.95
N GLU A 43 -4.39 3.06 -14.86
CA GLU A 43 -3.83 3.39 -16.17
C GLU A 43 -2.65 4.35 -16.08
N MET A 44 -2.73 5.36 -15.21
CA MET A 44 -1.65 6.34 -15.03
C MET A 44 -0.44 5.71 -14.36
N THR A 45 -0.62 4.83 -13.37
CA THR A 45 0.46 4.09 -12.75
C THR A 45 1.28 3.31 -13.78
N LYS A 46 0.58 2.57 -14.68
CA LYS A 46 1.24 1.85 -15.77
C LYS A 46 1.98 2.78 -16.74
N LYS A 47 1.36 3.91 -17.12
CA LYS A 47 1.99 4.88 -18.04
C LYS A 47 3.21 5.56 -17.40
N VAL A 48 3.11 5.95 -16.12
CA VAL A 48 4.21 6.56 -15.37
C VAL A 48 5.34 5.56 -15.20
N ALA A 49 5.05 4.33 -14.74
CA ALA A 49 6.04 3.28 -14.57
C ALA A 49 6.80 2.97 -15.88
N LYS A 50 6.07 2.88 -17.00
CA LYS A 50 6.67 2.61 -18.31
C LYS A 50 7.58 3.75 -18.80
N ARG A 51 7.21 5.01 -18.56
CA ARG A 51 7.91 6.19 -19.11
C ARG A 51 8.97 6.76 -18.18
N PHE A 52 8.74 6.71 -16.87
CA PHE A 52 9.57 7.38 -15.86
C PHE A 52 10.21 6.44 -14.85
N GLY A 53 9.87 5.15 -14.89
CA GLY A 53 10.37 4.13 -13.95
C GLY A 53 9.41 3.90 -12.77
N LYS A 54 9.67 2.81 -12.03
CA LYS A 54 8.86 2.39 -10.88
C LYS A 54 9.24 3.09 -9.57
N ASP A 55 10.22 3.97 -9.61
CA ASP A 55 10.77 4.72 -8.47
C ASP A 55 10.02 6.02 -8.17
N VAL A 56 8.83 6.20 -8.74
CA VAL A 56 7.99 7.38 -8.56
C VAL A 56 6.62 7.00 -8.07
N LEU A 57 6.18 7.69 -7.02
CA LEU A 57 4.85 7.60 -6.45
C LEU A 57 4.05 8.85 -6.79
N PHE A 58 2.76 8.72 -7.00
CA PHE A 58 1.87 9.87 -7.14
C PHE A 58 0.48 9.58 -6.57
N LEU A 59 -0.14 10.63 -6.04
CA LEU A 59 -1.52 10.64 -5.55
C LEU A 59 -2.28 11.74 -6.25
N VAL A 60 -3.49 11.45 -6.73
CA VAL A 60 -4.36 12.42 -7.42
C VAL A 60 -5.54 12.80 -6.54
N ASP A 61 -5.71 14.08 -6.31
CA ASP A 61 -6.89 14.64 -5.62
C ASP A 61 -8.01 14.90 -6.64
N PHE A 62 -9.05 14.07 -6.59
CA PHE A 62 -10.23 14.18 -7.45
C PHE A 62 -11.31 15.12 -6.92
N SER A 63 -11.12 15.72 -5.75
CA SER A 63 -12.09 16.66 -5.14
C SER A 63 -12.07 18.03 -5.81
N LYS A 64 -10.97 18.38 -6.45
CA LYS A 64 -10.75 19.69 -7.07
C LYS A 64 -11.14 19.70 -8.54
N LYS A 65 -11.62 20.85 -9.02
CA LYS A 65 -11.97 21.05 -10.44
C LYS A 65 -10.79 20.90 -11.38
N ASN A 66 -9.60 21.28 -10.93
CA ASN A 66 -8.35 21.10 -11.65
C ASN A 66 -7.59 19.94 -11.05
N LEU A 67 -6.84 19.20 -11.86
CA LEU A 67 -5.99 18.15 -11.37
C LEU A 67 -5.01 18.69 -10.32
N CYS A 68 -5.05 18.12 -9.14
CA CYS A 68 -4.03 18.29 -8.13
C CYS A 68 -3.39 16.93 -7.87
N ALA A 69 -2.09 16.84 -8.00
CA ALA A 69 -1.35 15.61 -7.76
C ALA A 69 -0.14 15.88 -6.87
N VAL A 70 0.11 14.99 -5.92
CA VAL A 70 1.36 14.94 -5.16
C VAL A 70 2.23 13.87 -5.78
N ILE A 71 3.46 14.21 -6.14
CA ILE A 71 4.42 13.32 -6.78
C ILE A 71 5.70 13.31 -5.94
N SER A 72 6.17 12.12 -5.60
CA SER A 72 7.36 11.91 -4.79
C SER A 72 8.19 10.74 -5.34
N PRO A 73 9.52 10.76 -5.17
CA PRO A 73 10.33 9.58 -5.42
C PRO A 73 10.00 8.50 -4.36
N VAL A 74 10.17 7.24 -4.73
CA VAL A 74 10.25 6.16 -3.75
C VAL A 74 11.53 6.37 -2.93
N LYS A 75 11.37 6.63 -1.66
CA LYS A 75 12.49 6.73 -0.73
C LYS A 75 12.82 5.33 -0.20
N SER A 76 14.08 4.98 -0.21
CA SER A 76 14.53 3.71 0.36
C SER A 76 15.90 3.87 1.02
N GLU A 77 16.13 3.09 2.07
CA GLU A 77 17.43 2.97 2.72
C GLU A 77 17.88 1.52 2.73
N SER A 78 19.20 1.31 2.69
CA SER A 78 19.79 -0.02 2.85
C SER A 78 20.24 -0.17 4.29
N THR A 79 19.84 -1.27 4.91
CA THR A 79 20.23 -1.66 6.27
C THR A 79 20.95 -3.00 6.22
N ASP A 80 21.55 -3.41 7.33
CA ASP A 80 22.20 -4.72 7.46
C ASP A 80 21.21 -5.88 7.25
N LYS A 81 19.93 -5.64 7.55
CA LYS A 81 18.82 -6.60 7.37
C LYS A 81 18.15 -6.52 5.99
N GLY A 82 18.66 -5.68 5.09
CA GLY A 82 18.11 -5.53 3.74
C GLY A 82 17.61 -4.12 3.43
N LYS A 83 16.87 -4.00 2.33
CA LYS A 83 16.36 -2.71 1.86
C LYS A 83 15.00 -2.42 2.45
N LEU A 84 14.86 -1.21 3.01
CA LEU A 84 13.59 -0.68 3.52
C LEU A 84 13.05 0.39 2.55
N ALA A 85 11.76 0.34 2.26
CA ALA A 85 11.04 1.39 1.53
C ALA A 85 10.28 2.27 2.52
N GLN A 86 10.45 3.59 2.46
CA GLN A 86 9.72 4.52 3.31
C GLN A 86 8.28 4.67 2.83
N SER A 87 7.34 4.75 3.76
CA SER A 87 5.95 5.14 3.51
C SER A 87 5.89 6.49 2.79
N PHE A 88 4.89 6.66 1.93
CA PHE A 88 4.61 7.91 1.24
C PHE A 88 3.96 8.95 2.17
N SER A 89 3.06 8.49 3.05
CA SER A 89 2.24 9.35 3.92
C SER A 89 2.77 9.46 5.36
N LEU A 90 3.51 8.46 5.85
CA LEU A 90 3.96 8.34 7.23
C LEU A 90 5.50 8.29 7.31
N PRO A 91 6.19 9.41 7.58
CA PRO A 91 7.66 9.49 7.51
C PRO A 91 8.40 8.51 8.45
N GLN A 92 7.78 8.08 9.54
CA GLN A 92 8.37 7.15 10.52
C GLN A 92 8.10 5.68 10.20
N VAL A 93 7.35 5.40 9.12
CA VAL A 93 6.98 4.04 8.72
C VAL A 93 7.86 3.58 7.58
N PHE A 94 8.35 2.35 7.70
CA PHE A 94 9.15 1.67 6.70
C PHE A 94 8.60 0.28 6.43
N TYR A 95 8.69 -0.15 5.19
CA TYR A 95 8.28 -1.47 4.72
C TYR A 95 9.51 -2.28 4.33
N THR A 96 9.64 -3.50 4.81
CA THR A 96 10.67 -4.42 4.30
C THR A 96 10.37 -4.80 2.85
N THR A 97 11.39 -5.21 2.11
CA THR A 97 11.21 -5.75 0.75
C THR A 97 10.25 -6.94 0.76
N HIS A 98 10.32 -7.78 1.81
CA HIS A 98 9.42 -8.91 1.98
C HIS A 98 7.96 -8.46 2.11
N CYS A 99 7.68 -7.46 2.95
CA CYS A 99 6.33 -6.90 3.10
C CYS A 99 5.78 -6.38 1.76
N VAL A 100 6.58 -5.57 1.04
CA VAL A 100 6.17 -5.02 -0.27
C VAL A 100 5.85 -6.14 -1.27
N ASN A 101 6.70 -7.17 -1.34
CA ASN A 101 6.50 -8.30 -2.24
C ASN A 101 5.25 -9.10 -1.88
N ARG A 102 5.07 -9.46 -0.60
CA ARG A 102 3.90 -10.21 -0.14
C ARG A 102 2.60 -9.47 -0.35
N PHE A 103 2.58 -8.18 -0.06
CA PHE A 103 1.40 -7.35 -0.33
C PHE A 103 1.09 -7.28 -1.82
N SER A 104 2.11 -7.05 -2.66
CA SER A 104 1.99 -6.99 -4.12
C SER A 104 1.43 -8.29 -4.70
N GLU A 105 1.96 -9.44 -4.27
CA GLU A 105 1.51 -10.77 -4.69
C GLU A 105 0.05 -11.04 -4.28
N ARG A 106 -0.28 -10.82 -3.00
CA ARG A 106 -1.59 -11.12 -2.43
C ARG A 106 -2.69 -10.21 -2.96
N MET A 107 -2.38 -8.94 -3.14
CA MET A 107 -3.30 -7.97 -3.72
C MET A 107 -3.28 -7.92 -5.25
N LYS A 108 -2.47 -8.78 -5.89
CA LYS A 108 -2.30 -8.87 -7.36
C LYS A 108 -1.94 -7.53 -8.01
N ILE A 109 -1.03 -6.78 -7.35
CA ILE A 109 -0.55 -5.47 -7.80
C ILE A 109 0.80 -5.66 -8.49
N ASN A 110 0.88 -5.36 -9.78
CA ASN A 110 2.11 -5.53 -10.57
C ASN A 110 3.06 -4.32 -10.56
N ASP A 111 2.59 -3.21 -10.01
CA ASP A 111 3.31 -1.94 -9.94
C ASP A 111 3.70 -1.61 -8.49
N ASN A 112 4.22 -0.40 -8.26
CA ASN A 112 4.56 0.03 -6.91
C ASN A 112 3.31 0.14 -6.03
N CYS A 113 3.27 -0.64 -4.95
CA CYS A 113 2.12 -0.77 -4.06
C CYS A 113 2.22 0.08 -2.77
N ILE A 114 3.24 0.95 -2.61
CA ILE A 114 3.47 1.69 -1.35
C ILE A 114 2.26 2.55 -0.96
N ILE A 115 1.60 3.21 -1.93
CA ILE A 115 0.42 4.02 -1.63
C ILE A 115 -0.75 3.17 -1.14
N GLN A 116 -0.94 1.98 -1.72
CA GLN A 116 -1.94 1.03 -1.27
C GLN A 116 -1.59 0.46 0.11
N LEU A 117 -0.32 0.10 0.34
CA LEU A 117 0.17 -0.28 1.67
C LEU A 117 -0.12 0.79 2.71
N ASP A 118 0.18 2.06 2.40
CA ASP A 118 -0.12 3.19 3.28
C ASP A 118 -1.61 3.29 3.60
N ALA A 119 -2.49 3.08 2.62
CA ALA A 119 -3.93 3.14 2.82
C ALA A 119 -4.43 2.05 3.78
N PHE A 120 -3.98 0.81 3.59
CA PHE A 120 -4.32 -0.32 4.47
C PHE A 120 -3.72 -0.17 5.86
N LEU A 121 -2.48 0.31 5.96
CA LEU A 121 -1.83 0.56 7.25
C LEU A 121 -2.51 1.70 8.01
N ASN A 122 -2.90 2.78 7.34
CA ASN A 122 -3.66 3.86 7.97
C ASN A 122 -5.02 3.37 8.48
N GLU A 123 -5.71 2.51 7.74
CA GLU A 123 -6.93 1.85 8.22
C GLU A 123 -6.65 1.03 9.48
N ALA A 124 -5.58 0.22 9.48
CA ALA A 124 -5.20 -0.60 10.62
C ALA A 124 -4.94 0.26 11.88
N ILE A 125 -4.17 1.33 11.74
CA ILE A 125 -3.85 2.23 12.86
C ILE A 125 -5.09 2.94 13.40
N LEU A 126 -5.98 3.40 12.51
CA LEU A 126 -7.12 4.25 12.90
C LEU A 126 -8.35 3.46 13.35
N SER A 127 -8.58 2.26 12.79
CA SER A 127 -9.84 1.53 12.97
C SER A 127 -9.75 0.33 13.90
N PHE A 128 -8.68 -0.45 13.80
CA PHE A 128 -8.54 -1.71 14.55
C PHE A 128 -7.47 -1.64 15.65
N GLY A 129 -6.44 -0.82 15.41
CA GLY A 129 -5.36 -0.64 16.37
C GLY A 129 -4.36 -1.79 16.43
N GLU A 130 -3.58 -1.79 17.50
CA GLU A 130 -2.47 -2.71 17.72
C GLU A 130 -2.90 -3.90 18.57
N ASN A 131 -2.38 -5.08 18.25
CA ASN A 131 -2.55 -6.31 18.99
C ASN A 131 -1.24 -7.12 18.98
N GLU A 132 -0.49 -7.05 20.06
CA GLU A 132 0.73 -7.86 20.34
C GLU A 132 1.73 -7.92 19.17
N GLY A 133 2.10 -6.77 18.60
CA GLY A 133 3.04 -6.69 17.47
C GLY A 133 2.40 -6.80 16.09
N TYR A 134 1.07 -6.75 16.05
CA TYR A 134 0.28 -6.80 14.82
C TYR A 134 -0.65 -5.59 14.72
N LEU A 135 -0.83 -5.11 13.48
CA LEU A 135 -1.80 -4.09 13.13
C LEU A 135 -2.83 -4.70 12.19
N THR A 136 -4.08 -4.67 12.58
CA THR A 136 -5.19 -5.31 11.87
C THR A 136 -5.92 -4.31 10.97
N CYS A 137 -6.20 -4.66 9.72
CA CYS A 137 -7.09 -3.92 8.81
C CYS A 137 -8.23 -4.82 8.33
N SER A 138 -9.18 -4.30 7.56
CA SER A 138 -10.32 -5.08 7.07
C SER A 138 -9.94 -6.29 6.24
N ASP A 139 -8.86 -6.19 5.47
CA ASP A 139 -8.43 -7.20 4.50
C ASP A 139 -7.24 -8.04 4.95
N GLY A 140 -6.74 -7.83 6.18
CA GLY A 140 -5.59 -8.59 6.66
C GLY A 140 -4.85 -7.96 7.85
N VAL A 141 -3.65 -8.45 8.08
CA VAL A 141 -2.84 -8.14 9.24
C VAL A 141 -1.40 -7.79 8.84
N PHE A 142 -0.85 -6.76 9.45
CA PHE A 142 0.55 -6.39 9.34
C PHE A 142 1.32 -6.82 10.58
N ALA A 143 2.40 -7.58 10.41
CA ALA A 143 3.38 -7.78 11.46
C ALA A 143 4.41 -6.64 11.40
N TYR A 144 4.77 -6.10 12.56
CA TYR A 144 5.70 -4.98 12.65
C TYR A 144 6.72 -5.15 13.79
N GLU A 145 7.74 -4.33 13.72
CA GLU A 145 8.75 -4.16 14.78
C GLU A 145 8.98 -2.67 14.99
N LEU A 146 9.17 -2.28 16.26
CA LEU A 146 9.60 -0.94 16.59
C LEU A 146 11.13 -0.91 16.67
N GLU A 147 11.76 -0.25 15.71
CA GLU A 147 13.23 -0.03 15.69
C GLU A 147 13.51 1.43 16.06
N ARG A 148 13.91 1.67 17.30
CA ARG A 148 14.10 3.03 17.87
C ARG A 148 12.77 3.82 17.80
N GLU A 149 12.69 4.83 16.93
CA GLU A 149 11.50 5.66 16.73
C GLU A 149 10.79 5.35 15.38
N ARG A 150 11.07 4.19 14.80
CA ARG A 150 10.56 3.79 13.48
C ARG A 150 9.64 2.59 13.61
N LEU A 151 8.55 2.62 12.89
CA LEU A 151 7.67 1.48 12.70
C LEU A 151 8.11 0.73 11.43
N VAL A 152 8.66 -0.47 11.59
CA VAL A 152 9.12 -1.30 10.47
C VAL A 152 8.11 -2.42 10.24
N ILE A 153 7.39 -2.35 9.14
CA ILE A 153 6.41 -3.37 8.75
C ILE A 153 7.15 -4.52 8.07
N LYS A 154 7.11 -5.69 8.70
CA LYS A 154 7.86 -6.88 8.29
C LYS A 154 7.15 -7.66 7.19
N THR A 155 5.84 -7.88 7.34
CA THR A 155 5.03 -8.64 6.39
C THR A 155 3.57 -8.23 6.45
N TYR A 156 2.82 -8.64 5.44
CA TYR A 156 1.37 -8.53 5.35
C TYR A 156 0.77 -9.91 5.12
N LEU A 157 -0.27 -10.22 5.85
CA LEU A 157 -1.09 -11.43 5.73
C LEU A 157 -2.50 -10.98 5.35
N ASN A 158 -2.99 -11.38 4.18
CA ASN A 158 -4.38 -11.10 3.85
C ASN A 158 -5.32 -12.02 4.64
N PHE A 159 -6.55 -11.56 4.84
CA PHE A 159 -7.55 -12.22 5.67
C PHE A 159 -7.77 -13.69 5.28
N GLU A 160 -7.77 -14.01 3.99
CA GLU A 160 -7.98 -15.35 3.46
C GLU A 160 -6.92 -16.38 3.90
N LEU A 161 -5.76 -15.92 4.38
CA LEU A 161 -4.67 -16.78 4.86
C LEU A 161 -4.68 -16.99 6.38
N LEU A 162 -5.59 -16.33 7.10
CA LEU A 162 -5.69 -16.46 8.54
C LEU A 162 -6.49 -17.70 8.91
N ASN A 163 -6.02 -18.44 9.94
CA ASN A 163 -6.79 -19.52 10.51
C ASN A 163 -7.79 -19.01 11.55
N ASP A 164 -8.72 -19.88 11.98
CA ASP A 164 -9.80 -19.53 12.93
C ASP A 164 -9.28 -18.95 14.25
N TYR A 165 -8.14 -19.46 14.73
CA TYR A 165 -7.51 -18.94 15.95
C TYR A 165 -7.02 -17.51 15.75
N GLN A 166 -6.35 -17.25 14.63
CA GLN A 166 -5.84 -15.93 14.26
C GLN A 166 -6.96 -14.94 13.98
N ILE A 167 -8.04 -15.38 13.32
CA ILE A 167 -9.22 -14.56 13.12
C ILE A 167 -9.83 -14.16 14.47
N LYS A 168 -9.97 -15.11 15.41
CA LYS A 168 -10.43 -14.81 16.77
C LYS A 168 -9.54 -13.81 17.49
N GLN A 169 -8.22 -14.00 17.36
CA GLN A 169 -7.23 -13.15 18.01
C GLN A 169 -7.27 -11.72 17.48
N PHE A 170 -7.30 -11.54 16.14
CA PHE A 170 -7.16 -10.23 15.52
C PHE A 170 -8.51 -9.49 15.35
N TYR A 171 -9.59 -10.21 15.10
CA TYR A 171 -10.90 -9.63 14.78
C TYR A 171 -11.96 -9.89 15.83
N GLY A 172 -11.67 -10.75 16.80
CA GLY A 172 -12.61 -11.15 17.86
C GLY A 172 -13.49 -12.35 17.49
N PRO A 173 -14.12 -12.95 18.50
CA PRO A 173 -14.84 -14.23 18.34
C PRO A 173 -16.08 -14.14 17.44
N GLY A 174 -16.67 -12.95 17.27
CA GLY A 174 -17.87 -12.76 16.45
C GLY A 174 -17.62 -12.81 14.94
N MET A 175 -16.38 -12.60 14.50
CA MET A 175 -16.06 -12.51 13.07
C MET A 175 -16.18 -13.86 12.35
N ILE A 176 -15.86 -14.97 13.01
CA ILE A 176 -15.90 -16.30 12.40
C ILE A 176 -17.32 -16.67 11.95
N SER A 177 -18.34 -16.24 12.72
CA SER A 177 -19.73 -16.50 12.37
C SER A 177 -20.24 -15.70 11.17
N MET A 178 -19.50 -14.67 10.75
CA MET A 178 -19.83 -13.82 9.60
C MET A 178 -19.10 -14.26 8.32
N LEU A 179 -18.14 -15.20 8.43
CA LEU A 179 -17.42 -15.70 7.27
C LEU A 179 -18.35 -16.59 6.43
N PRO A 180 -18.33 -16.46 5.09
CA PRO A 180 -18.91 -17.48 4.21
C PRO A 180 -18.30 -18.84 4.52
N LEU A 181 -19.11 -19.90 4.46
CA LEU A 181 -18.67 -21.28 4.70
C LEU A 181 -17.45 -21.72 3.85
N GLU A 182 -17.22 -21.03 2.74
CA GLU A 182 -16.06 -21.24 1.86
C GLU A 182 -14.71 -20.83 2.51
N TYR A 183 -14.74 -20.04 3.57
CA TYR A 183 -13.54 -19.58 4.31
C TYR A 183 -13.18 -20.50 5.50
N THR A 184 -13.98 -21.52 5.77
CA THR A 184 -13.72 -22.42 6.89
C THR A 184 -12.77 -23.56 6.50
N ALA A 185 -11.64 -23.62 7.18
CA ALA A 185 -10.77 -24.76 7.46
C ALA A 185 -9.85 -25.31 6.36
N ASP A 186 -10.14 -25.27 5.08
CA ASP A 186 -9.38 -26.05 4.08
C ASP A 186 -8.20 -25.33 3.39
N HIS A 187 -7.97 -24.05 3.67
CA HIS A 187 -7.00 -23.24 2.93
C HIS A 187 -5.75 -22.80 3.72
N ILE A 188 -5.48 -23.45 4.85
CA ILE A 188 -4.47 -22.90 5.77
C ILE A 188 -3.33 -23.90 5.94
N SER A 189 -2.20 -23.61 5.31
CA SER A 189 -0.93 -24.13 5.77
C SER A 189 -0.41 -23.20 6.88
N GLY A 190 -0.16 -23.75 8.08
CA GLY A 190 0.39 -22.99 9.23
C GLY A 190 1.80 -22.41 9.01
N SER A 191 2.39 -22.61 7.82
CA SER A 191 3.73 -22.17 7.45
C SER A 191 3.87 -20.68 7.18
N ASP A 192 2.77 -19.96 6.88
CA ASP A 192 2.84 -18.53 6.60
C ASP A 192 2.89 -17.64 7.86
N PHE A 193 2.69 -18.24 9.04
CA PHE A 193 2.72 -17.54 10.32
C PHE A 193 3.99 -17.77 11.13
N ILE A 194 4.90 -18.57 10.65
CA ILE A 194 6.22 -18.63 11.23
C ILE A 194 6.93 -17.34 10.78
N ILE A 195 6.75 -16.30 11.57
CA ILE A 195 7.75 -15.24 11.66
C ILE A 195 8.94 -15.98 12.26
N GLU A 196 9.86 -16.39 11.40
CA GLU A 196 11.13 -16.92 11.85
C GLU A 196 11.76 -15.85 12.73
N ASN A 197 11.66 -16.08 14.03
CA ASN A 197 12.49 -15.41 15.02
C ASN A 197 13.88 -16.03 14.87
N GLU A 198 14.65 -15.56 13.89
CA GLU A 198 16.09 -15.69 13.83
C GLU A 198 16.76 -14.32 13.96
#